data_08e0c3a412596c30573aad03b162672e
#
_entry.id   08e0c3a412596c30573aad03b162672e
#
_cell.length_a   1.000
_cell.length_b   1.000
_cell.length_c   1.000
_cell.angle_alpha   90.00
_cell.angle_beta   90.00
_cell.angle_gamma   90.00
#
_symmetry.space_group_name_H-M   'P 1'
#
loop_
_entity.id
_entity.type
_entity.pdbx_description
1 polymer ?
#
loop_
_entity_poly.entity_id
_entity_poly.type
_entity_poly.pdbx_seq_one_letter_code
_entity_poly.pdbx_strand_id
1 'polypeptide(L)'
;MRSMLLTLDSWIERASRSGWTWYAKYLSANDTCAMANVRDAGPHLSTELVRKAFPRFSQRAEEDATPDAILQVRIASHGLDQEVRLVWYNSKRIENRASGRDEALLADWGGRDHPMVDENATGSMVLFAFNQPVSSEDAVGCEIWIASSPEEEDELLAVVGPLDPGAGVLLATI
;
A
#
# COMPACT_ATOMS: atom_id res chain seq x y z
N MET A 1 -10.49 29.60 -6.64
CA MET A 1 -10.83 28.30 -7.26
C MET A 1 -11.09 27.28 -6.15
N ARG A 2 -12.31 26.80 -6.00
CA ARG A 2 -12.55 25.61 -5.17
C ARG A 2 -11.90 24.43 -5.89
N SER A 3 -10.87 23.85 -5.29
CA SER A 3 -10.39 22.54 -5.69
C SER A 3 -11.60 21.61 -5.63
N MET A 4 -12.06 21.12 -6.77
CA MET A 4 -13.06 20.04 -6.78
C MET A 4 -12.40 18.86 -6.03
N LEU A 5 -12.91 18.57 -4.85
CA LEU A 5 -12.50 17.37 -4.12
C LEU A 5 -12.74 16.17 -5.04
N LEU A 6 -11.70 15.42 -5.27
CA LEU A 6 -11.77 14.19 -6.05
C LEU A 6 -12.73 13.23 -5.34
N THR A 7 -13.73 12.72 -6.05
CA THR A 7 -14.63 11.69 -5.51
C THR A 7 -14.04 10.31 -5.72
N LEU A 8 -14.45 9.34 -4.89
CA LEU A 8 -14.01 7.95 -5.03
C LEU A 8 -14.27 7.43 -6.45
N ASP A 9 -15.48 7.60 -6.96
CA ASP A 9 -15.85 7.14 -8.31
C ASP A 9 -14.98 7.76 -9.41
N SER A 10 -14.75 9.08 -9.36
CA SER A 10 -13.93 9.77 -10.35
C SER A 10 -12.47 9.34 -10.29
N TRP A 11 -11.98 9.04 -9.09
CA TRP A 11 -10.62 8.52 -8.91
C TRP A 11 -10.48 7.09 -9.46
N ILE A 12 -11.40 6.20 -9.12
CA ILE A 12 -11.42 4.82 -9.64
C ILE A 12 -11.51 4.82 -11.17
N GLU A 13 -12.42 5.61 -11.73
CA GLU A 13 -12.58 5.70 -13.19
C GLU A 13 -11.28 6.15 -13.88
N ARG A 14 -10.61 7.15 -13.33
CA ARG A 14 -9.37 7.66 -13.89
C ARG A 14 -8.24 6.64 -13.79
N ALA A 15 -8.04 6.05 -12.61
CA ALA A 15 -6.95 5.13 -12.36
C ALA A 15 -7.15 3.78 -13.08
N SER A 16 -8.40 3.32 -13.22
CA SER A 16 -8.73 2.09 -13.98
C SER A 16 -8.34 2.19 -15.46
N ARG A 17 -8.49 3.36 -16.06
CA ARG A 17 -8.10 3.59 -17.47
C ARG A 17 -6.60 3.48 -17.70
N SER A 18 -5.80 3.65 -16.65
CA SER A 18 -4.33 3.64 -16.72
C SER A 18 -3.73 2.24 -16.71
N GLY A 19 -4.52 1.20 -16.45
CA GLY A 19 -4.06 -0.20 -16.40
C GLY A 19 -3.07 -0.47 -15.25
N TRP A 20 -3.22 0.24 -14.14
CA TRP A 20 -2.36 0.10 -12.98
C TRP A 20 -2.59 -1.22 -12.22
N THR A 21 -1.63 -1.60 -11.38
CA THR A 21 -1.76 -2.76 -10.48
C THR A 21 -2.50 -2.36 -9.23
N TRP A 22 -3.57 -3.07 -8.89
CA TRP A 22 -4.46 -2.77 -7.78
C TRP A 22 -4.27 -3.74 -6.62
N TYR A 23 -4.38 -3.21 -5.41
CA TYR A 23 -4.29 -3.97 -4.17
C TYR A 23 -5.21 -3.37 -3.12
N ALA A 24 -5.96 -4.21 -2.42
CA ALA A 24 -6.87 -3.78 -1.36
C ALA A 24 -6.59 -4.52 -0.06
N LYS A 25 -6.72 -3.83 1.05
CA LYS A 25 -6.63 -4.43 2.38
C LYS A 25 -7.33 -3.57 3.44
N TYR A 26 -7.61 -4.17 4.58
CA TYR A 26 -7.88 -3.44 5.82
C TYR A 26 -6.56 -3.16 6.54
N LEU A 27 -6.39 -1.95 7.08
CA LEU A 27 -5.22 -1.63 7.89
C LEU A 27 -5.29 -2.40 9.22
N SER A 28 -4.24 -3.16 9.51
CA SER A 28 -4.10 -3.85 10.78
C SER A 28 -3.48 -2.95 11.85
N ALA A 29 -3.53 -3.37 13.10
CA ALA A 29 -2.83 -2.66 14.18
C ALA A 29 -1.31 -2.58 13.98
N ASN A 30 -0.72 -3.54 13.26
CA ASN A 30 0.70 -3.54 12.90
C ASN A 30 1.04 -2.59 11.74
N ASP A 31 0.05 -2.22 10.92
CA ASP A 31 0.22 -1.23 9.86
C ASP A 31 0.20 0.20 10.40
N THR A 32 -0.40 0.40 11.57
CA THR A 32 -0.61 1.72 12.19
C THR A 32 0.21 1.88 13.46
N CYS A 33 0.20 3.09 14.02
CA CYS A 33 0.80 3.38 15.32
C CYS A 33 0.04 2.80 16.52
N ALA A 34 -1.02 2.02 16.29
CA ALA A 34 -1.70 1.27 17.35
C ALA A 34 -0.77 0.21 17.98
N MET A 35 0.05 -0.47 17.17
CA MET A 35 1.02 -1.48 17.63
C MET A 35 2.45 -1.22 17.15
N ALA A 36 2.64 -0.56 15.99
CA ALA A 36 3.95 -0.23 15.47
C ALA A 36 4.46 1.11 16.03
N ASN A 37 5.79 1.25 16.14
CA ASN A 37 6.38 2.58 16.36
C ASN A 37 6.28 3.42 15.07
N VAL A 38 6.41 4.74 15.20
CA VAL A 38 6.26 5.69 14.07
C VAL A 38 7.17 5.36 12.89
N ARG A 39 8.37 4.86 13.17
CA ARG A 39 9.36 4.55 12.13
C ARG A 39 8.99 3.33 11.30
N ASP A 40 8.41 2.33 11.94
CA ASP A 40 8.07 1.04 11.31
C ASP A 40 6.58 0.93 10.95
N ALA A 41 5.76 1.92 11.28
CA ALA A 41 4.36 1.96 10.91
C ALA A 41 4.20 2.15 9.40
N GLY A 42 3.29 1.40 8.82
CA GLY A 42 2.93 1.46 7.41
C GLY A 42 2.31 0.16 6.92
N PRO A 43 1.56 0.21 5.83
CA PRO A 43 0.86 -0.97 5.32
C PRO A 43 1.85 -2.05 4.86
N HIS A 44 1.67 -3.25 5.41
CA HIS A 44 2.36 -4.44 4.95
C HIS A 44 1.79 -4.88 3.61
N LEU A 45 2.68 -5.23 2.69
CA LEU A 45 2.35 -5.66 1.33
C LEU A 45 2.60 -7.15 1.17
N SER A 46 1.69 -7.85 0.48
CA SER A 46 1.91 -9.27 0.19
C SER A 46 3.11 -9.47 -0.74
N THR A 47 3.79 -10.60 -0.58
CA THR A 47 4.90 -10.98 -1.45
C THR A 47 4.48 -11.03 -2.92
N GLU A 48 3.27 -11.52 -3.19
CA GLU A 48 2.70 -11.57 -4.54
C GLU A 48 2.58 -10.18 -5.16
N LEU A 49 2.04 -9.21 -4.41
CA LEU A 49 1.97 -7.82 -4.85
C LEU A 49 3.35 -7.26 -5.16
N VAL A 50 4.30 -7.41 -4.23
CA VAL A 50 5.65 -6.85 -4.41
C VAL A 50 6.33 -7.46 -5.64
N ARG A 51 6.20 -8.75 -5.88
CA ARG A 51 6.73 -9.39 -7.09
C ARG A 51 6.10 -8.89 -8.37
N LYS A 52 4.80 -8.58 -8.33
CA LYS A 52 4.08 -8.07 -9.50
C LYS A 52 4.37 -6.60 -9.78
N ALA A 53 4.24 -5.75 -8.78
CA ALA A 53 4.38 -4.30 -8.93
C ALA A 53 5.84 -3.81 -8.92
N PHE A 54 6.74 -4.58 -8.33
CA PHE A 54 8.16 -4.23 -8.14
C PHE A 54 9.08 -5.41 -8.48
N PRO A 55 9.08 -5.89 -9.73
CA PRO A 55 9.82 -7.09 -10.11
C PRO A 55 11.34 -6.97 -9.94
N ARG A 56 11.93 -5.80 -10.24
CA ARG A 56 13.36 -5.56 -10.06
C ARG A 56 13.75 -5.45 -8.59
N PHE A 57 12.95 -4.76 -7.81
CA PHE A 57 13.11 -4.70 -6.36
C PHE A 57 13.03 -6.09 -5.72
N SER A 58 12.08 -6.92 -6.17
CA SER A 58 11.94 -8.30 -5.72
C SER A 58 13.16 -9.16 -6.04
N GLN A 59 13.78 -8.98 -7.21
CA GLN A 59 15.02 -9.67 -7.56
C GLN A 59 16.18 -9.27 -6.63
N ARG A 60 16.30 -7.97 -6.33
CA ARG A 60 17.29 -7.50 -5.34
C ARG A 60 17.07 -8.13 -3.97
N ALA A 61 15.82 -8.31 -3.57
CA ALA A 61 15.47 -8.90 -2.28
C ALA A 61 15.84 -10.38 -2.16
N GLU A 62 16.18 -11.07 -3.24
CA GLU A 62 16.72 -12.45 -3.18
C GLU A 62 18.20 -12.49 -2.73
N GLU A 63 18.94 -11.41 -2.94
CA GLU A 63 20.38 -11.35 -2.69
C GLU A 63 20.76 -10.31 -1.64
N ASP A 64 20.13 -9.15 -1.67
CA ASP A 64 20.43 -8.03 -0.78
C ASP A 64 19.71 -8.15 0.56
N ALA A 65 20.41 -7.88 1.65
CA ALA A 65 19.78 -7.76 2.96
C ALA A 65 19.03 -6.44 3.09
N THR A 66 17.77 -6.53 3.49
CA THR A 66 16.90 -5.36 3.75
C THR A 66 16.93 -4.31 2.62
N PRO A 67 16.62 -4.70 1.38
CA PRO A 67 16.58 -3.74 0.27
C PRO A 67 15.49 -2.71 0.51
N ASP A 68 15.72 -1.50 0.03
CA ASP A 68 14.73 -0.43 0.06
C ASP A 68 14.72 0.38 -1.25
N ALA A 69 13.63 1.09 -1.45
CA ALA A 69 13.43 2.01 -2.56
C ALA A 69 12.48 3.14 -2.17
N ILE A 70 12.65 4.30 -2.76
CA ILE A 70 11.76 5.44 -2.55
C ILE A 70 10.60 5.35 -3.53
N LEU A 71 9.39 5.59 -3.03
CA LEU A 71 8.15 5.58 -3.81
C LEU A 71 7.40 6.90 -3.60
N GLN A 72 6.99 7.52 -4.71
CA GLN A 72 6.09 8.68 -4.67
C GLN A 72 4.66 8.20 -4.49
N VAL A 73 3.99 8.71 -3.47
CA VAL A 73 2.62 8.31 -3.10
C VAL A 73 1.72 9.52 -3.06
N ARG A 74 0.51 9.38 -3.60
CA ARG A 74 -0.58 10.31 -3.44
C ARG A 74 -1.71 9.66 -2.67
N ILE A 75 -2.06 10.23 -1.52
CA ILE A 75 -3.28 9.85 -0.79
C ILE A 75 -4.45 10.61 -1.42
N ALA A 76 -5.07 10.01 -2.43
CA ALA A 76 -6.09 10.65 -3.25
C ALA A 76 -7.31 11.10 -2.43
N SER A 77 -7.72 10.29 -1.45
CA SER A 77 -8.82 10.60 -0.52
C SER A 77 -8.58 11.84 0.34
N HIS A 78 -7.33 12.23 0.57
CA HIS A 78 -6.93 13.33 1.44
C HIS A 78 -6.21 14.47 0.72
N GLY A 79 -5.92 14.30 -0.58
CA GLY A 79 -5.18 15.29 -1.37
C GLY A 79 -3.75 15.51 -0.90
N LEU A 80 -3.10 14.48 -0.33
CA LEU A 80 -1.73 14.54 0.19
C LEU A 80 -0.76 13.84 -0.75
N ASP A 81 0.37 14.50 -1.03
CA ASP A 81 1.49 13.91 -1.74
C ASP A 81 2.62 13.62 -0.75
N GLN A 82 3.21 12.45 -0.85
CA GLN A 82 4.20 11.97 0.10
C GLN A 82 5.25 11.11 -0.59
N GLU A 83 6.49 11.23 -0.15
CA GLU A 83 7.54 10.27 -0.43
C GLU A 83 7.60 9.27 0.71
N VAL A 84 7.56 7.97 0.38
CA VAL A 84 7.64 6.88 1.35
C VAL A 84 8.72 5.90 0.95
N ARG A 85 9.09 5.01 1.86
CA ARG A 85 10.08 3.98 1.63
C ARG A 85 9.42 2.61 1.51
N LEU A 86 9.55 1.96 0.36
CA LEU A 86 9.32 0.54 0.24
C LEU A 86 10.51 -0.19 0.83
N VAL A 87 10.32 -1.02 1.84
CA VAL A 87 11.38 -1.80 2.47
C VAL A 87 10.95 -3.25 2.61
N TRP A 88 11.89 -4.18 2.39
CA TRP A 88 11.69 -5.60 2.66
C TRP A 88 12.66 -6.06 3.73
N TYR A 89 12.12 -6.33 4.91
CA TYR A 89 12.86 -6.96 5.99
C TYR A 89 12.93 -8.46 5.73
N ASN A 90 14.01 -8.93 5.12
CA ASN A 90 14.18 -10.28 4.60
C ASN A 90 15.24 -11.12 5.33
N SER A 91 15.64 -10.73 6.53
CA SER A 91 16.71 -11.40 7.28
C SER A 91 16.45 -12.89 7.52
N LYS A 92 15.19 -13.26 7.79
CA LYS A 92 14.78 -14.66 7.97
C LYS A 92 15.10 -15.51 6.75
N ARG A 93 14.84 -14.99 5.55
CA ARG A 93 15.04 -15.69 4.29
C ARG A 93 16.50 -15.69 3.85
N ILE A 94 17.14 -14.52 3.84
CA ILE A 94 18.54 -14.36 3.39
C ILE A 94 19.52 -15.14 4.27
N GLU A 95 19.30 -15.14 5.60
CA GLU A 95 20.15 -15.81 6.56
C GLU A 95 19.69 -17.25 6.85
N ASN A 96 18.63 -17.71 6.20
CA ASN A 96 18.03 -19.04 6.39
C ASN A 96 17.75 -19.34 7.86
N ARG A 97 17.21 -18.38 8.61
CA ARG A 97 16.89 -18.49 10.03
C ARG A 97 15.48 -19.00 10.25
N ALA A 98 15.27 -19.75 11.35
CA ALA A 98 13.94 -20.15 11.82
C ALA A 98 13.13 -18.97 12.36
N SER A 99 13.79 -17.90 12.82
CA SER A 99 13.19 -16.67 13.37
C SER A 99 13.71 -15.44 12.63
N GLY A 100 12.98 -14.33 12.73
CA GLY A 100 13.31 -13.07 12.09
C GLY A 100 12.17 -12.57 11.21
N ARG A 101 12.41 -11.49 10.47
CA ARG A 101 11.40 -10.85 9.60
C ARG A 101 11.56 -11.31 8.16
N ASP A 102 10.44 -11.56 7.50
CA ASP A 102 10.34 -11.66 6.03
C ASP A 102 9.04 -10.98 5.62
N GLU A 103 9.08 -9.66 5.56
CA GLU A 103 7.91 -8.81 5.30
C GLU A 103 8.30 -7.53 4.56
N ALA A 104 7.45 -7.12 3.64
CA ALA A 104 7.58 -5.87 2.92
C ALA A 104 6.50 -4.88 3.37
N LEU A 105 6.85 -3.61 3.49
CA LEU A 105 5.92 -2.55 3.86
C LEU A 105 6.30 -1.21 3.24
N LEU A 106 5.33 -0.31 3.20
CA LEU A 106 5.56 1.11 2.92
C LEU A 106 5.74 1.85 4.25
N ALA A 107 6.93 2.36 4.49
CA ALA A 107 7.32 3.01 5.74
C ALA A 107 7.65 4.50 5.55
N ASP A 108 7.96 5.19 6.64
CA ASP A 108 8.39 6.59 6.66
C ASP A 108 7.27 7.58 6.24
N TRP A 109 6.12 7.46 6.87
CA TRP A 109 4.95 8.32 6.62
C TRP A 109 5.03 9.71 7.29
N GLY A 110 6.08 9.98 8.03
CA GLY A 110 6.39 11.30 8.60
C GLY A 110 5.96 11.48 10.05
N GLY A 111 4.78 11.06 10.47
CA GLY A 111 4.32 11.26 11.84
C GLY A 111 3.12 10.40 12.20
N ARG A 112 2.83 10.31 13.50
CA ARG A 112 1.73 9.50 14.06
C ARG A 112 0.35 9.93 13.55
N ASP A 113 0.21 11.20 13.19
CA ASP A 113 -1.07 11.79 12.77
C ASP A 113 -1.31 11.66 11.25
N HIS A 114 -0.39 11.00 10.53
CA HIS A 114 -0.58 10.79 9.10
C HIS A 114 -1.74 9.80 8.86
N PRO A 115 -2.70 10.07 7.95
CA PRO A 115 -3.90 9.27 7.74
C PRO A 115 -3.65 7.76 7.51
N MET A 116 -2.48 7.39 6.99
CA MET A 116 -2.12 6.00 6.74
C MET A 116 -1.68 5.25 8.00
N VAL A 117 -1.14 5.93 8.99
CA VAL A 117 -0.51 5.29 10.17
C VAL A 117 -1.12 5.74 11.49
N ASP A 118 -2.03 6.70 11.49
CA ASP A 118 -2.79 7.07 12.67
C ASP A 118 -3.45 5.84 13.29
N GLU A 119 -3.40 5.71 14.61
CA GLU A 119 -4.00 4.56 15.31
C GLU A 119 -5.50 4.41 15.03
N ASN A 120 -6.20 5.53 14.79
CA ASN A 120 -7.62 5.54 14.44
C ASN A 120 -7.90 5.05 13.02
N ALA A 121 -6.88 4.95 12.16
CA ALA A 121 -7.01 4.36 10.83
C ALA A 121 -7.04 2.82 10.87
N THR A 122 -6.71 2.20 12.01
CA THR A 122 -6.80 0.74 12.17
C THR A 122 -8.21 0.25 11.87
N GLY A 123 -8.31 -0.74 10.98
CA GLY A 123 -9.58 -1.28 10.49
C GLY A 123 -10.14 -0.55 9.27
N SER A 124 -9.57 0.56 8.84
CA SER A 124 -9.98 1.24 7.61
C SER A 124 -9.63 0.41 6.37
N MET A 125 -10.54 0.36 5.42
CA MET A 125 -10.28 -0.22 4.12
C MET A 125 -9.46 0.73 3.27
N VAL A 126 -8.44 0.20 2.61
CA VAL A 126 -7.52 0.96 1.74
C VAL A 126 -7.39 0.30 0.39
N LEU A 127 -7.51 1.09 -0.65
CA LEU A 127 -7.29 0.67 -2.03
C LEU A 127 -6.03 1.36 -2.58
N PHE A 128 -5.10 0.56 -3.09
CA PHE A 128 -3.84 1.00 -3.67
C PHE A 128 -3.88 0.81 -5.19
N ALA A 129 -3.43 1.81 -5.92
CA ALA A 129 -3.24 1.77 -7.37
C ALA A 129 -1.75 2.05 -7.68
N PHE A 130 -0.99 1.02 -8.00
CA PHE A 130 0.43 1.13 -8.31
C PHE A 130 0.63 1.44 -9.78
N ASN A 131 1.27 2.58 -10.07
CA ASN A 131 1.58 3.03 -11.41
C ASN A 131 2.81 2.29 -11.95
N GLN A 132 2.56 1.25 -12.72
CA GLN A 132 3.58 0.40 -13.32
C GLN A 132 3.50 0.54 -14.85
N PRO A 133 4.33 1.42 -15.47
CA PRO A 133 4.24 1.68 -16.91
C PRO A 133 4.55 0.46 -17.79
N VAL A 134 5.44 -0.39 -17.31
CA VAL A 134 5.86 -1.63 -17.97
C VAL A 134 5.89 -2.77 -16.96
N SER A 135 5.31 -3.91 -17.29
CA SER A 135 5.17 -5.06 -16.37
C SER A 135 6.51 -5.65 -15.89
N SER A 136 7.60 -5.45 -16.64
CA SER A 136 8.97 -5.89 -16.28
C SER A 136 9.73 -4.88 -15.43
N GLU A 137 9.17 -3.72 -15.16
CA GLU A 137 9.76 -2.63 -14.39
C GLU A 137 8.98 -2.35 -13.11
N ASP A 138 9.66 -1.76 -12.14
CA ASP A 138 9.05 -1.39 -10.87
C ASP A 138 8.03 -0.26 -11.05
N ALA A 139 6.98 -0.27 -10.25
CA ALA A 139 6.07 0.85 -10.16
C ALA A 139 6.83 2.13 -9.78
N VAL A 140 6.48 3.23 -10.45
CA VAL A 140 7.13 4.55 -10.23
C VAL A 140 6.38 5.40 -9.21
N GLY A 141 5.16 4.99 -8.83
CA GLY A 141 4.34 5.68 -7.86
C GLY A 141 3.14 4.86 -7.44
N CYS A 142 2.40 5.39 -6.48
CA CYS A 142 1.18 4.78 -5.99
C CYS A 142 0.16 5.86 -5.65
N GLU A 143 -1.08 5.67 -6.07
CA GLU A 143 -2.21 6.42 -5.54
C GLU A 143 -2.98 5.55 -4.56
N ILE A 144 -3.49 6.15 -3.49
CA ILE A 144 -4.14 5.45 -2.40
C ILE A 144 -5.46 6.14 -2.05
N TRP A 145 -6.49 5.34 -1.83
CA TRP A 145 -7.74 5.79 -1.23
C TRP A 145 -7.95 5.11 0.11
N ILE A 146 -8.12 5.90 1.16
CA ILE A 146 -8.45 5.42 2.51
C ILE A 146 -9.93 5.71 2.73
N ALA A 147 -10.74 4.68 2.96
CA ALA A 147 -12.16 4.85 3.27
C ALA A 147 -12.32 5.58 4.62
N SER A 148 -13.09 6.65 4.63
CA SER A 148 -13.32 7.51 5.80
C SER A 148 -14.69 7.32 6.42
N SER A 149 -15.57 6.50 5.81
CA SER A 149 -16.92 6.22 6.28
C SER A 149 -17.37 4.82 5.90
N PRO A 150 -18.37 4.25 6.59
CA PRO A 150 -18.97 2.97 6.19
C PRO A 150 -19.51 2.99 4.76
N GLU A 151 -20.05 4.11 4.32
CA GLU A 151 -20.57 4.28 2.96
C GLU A 151 -19.46 4.18 1.90
N GLU A 152 -18.31 4.83 2.12
CA GLU A 152 -17.15 4.69 1.23
C GLU A 152 -16.59 3.27 1.25
N GLU A 153 -16.58 2.60 2.40
CA GLU A 153 -16.18 1.20 2.49
C GLU A 153 -17.08 0.30 1.66
N ASP A 154 -18.40 0.50 1.74
CA ASP A 154 -19.39 -0.24 0.94
C ASP A 154 -19.17 0.01 -0.56
N GLU A 155 -18.90 1.24 -0.97
CA GLU A 155 -18.57 1.58 -2.36
C GLU A 155 -17.29 0.86 -2.83
N LEU A 156 -16.25 0.85 -2.01
CA LEU A 156 -15.01 0.11 -2.32
C LEU A 156 -15.26 -1.40 -2.42
N LEU A 157 -16.01 -1.98 -1.49
CA LEU A 157 -16.36 -3.40 -1.50
C LEU A 157 -17.19 -3.78 -2.75
N ALA A 158 -18.05 -2.89 -3.22
CA ALA A 158 -18.80 -3.10 -4.47
C ALA A 158 -17.88 -3.19 -5.69
N VAL A 159 -16.73 -2.53 -5.66
CA VAL A 159 -15.74 -2.53 -6.74
C VAL A 159 -14.78 -3.71 -6.65
N VAL A 160 -14.27 -4.00 -5.45
CA VAL A 160 -13.21 -5.00 -5.25
C VAL A 160 -13.72 -6.38 -4.86
N GLY A 161 -14.97 -6.48 -4.44
CA GLY A 161 -15.55 -7.71 -3.90
C GLY A 161 -15.25 -7.88 -2.41
N PRO A 162 -15.73 -8.99 -1.81
CA PRO A 162 -15.52 -9.28 -0.40
C PRO A 162 -14.03 -9.37 -0.05
N LEU A 163 -13.64 -8.81 1.09
CA LEU A 163 -12.27 -8.73 1.56
C LEU A 163 -12.16 -9.29 2.98
N ASP A 164 -11.27 -10.26 3.17
CA ASP A 164 -10.99 -10.81 4.49
C ASP A 164 -10.18 -9.82 5.34
N PRO A 165 -10.54 -9.59 6.62
CA PRO A 165 -9.88 -8.60 7.48
C PRO A 165 -8.37 -8.83 7.69
N GLY A 166 -7.89 -10.05 7.60
CA GLY A 166 -6.50 -10.40 7.86
C GLY A 166 -5.59 -10.48 6.62
N ALA A 167 -6.14 -10.29 5.42
CA ALA A 167 -5.40 -10.51 4.18
C ALA A 167 -5.57 -9.36 3.19
N GLY A 168 -4.48 -8.94 2.57
CA GLY A 168 -4.54 -8.08 1.40
C GLY A 168 -4.85 -8.90 0.15
N VAL A 169 -5.53 -8.30 -0.82
CA VAL A 169 -5.92 -8.92 -2.07
C VAL A 169 -5.33 -8.16 -3.26
N LEU A 170 -4.58 -8.88 -4.08
CA LEU A 170 -4.14 -8.41 -5.37
C LEU A 170 -5.28 -8.58 -6.38
N LEU A 171 -5.66 -7.48 -7.02
CA LEU A 171 -6.77 -7.46 -7.97
C LEU A 171 -6.25 -7.51 -9.40
N ALA A 172 -6.87 -8.35 -10.24
CA ALA A 172 -6.50 -8.48 -11.63
C ALA A 172 -6.90 -7.25 -12.44
N THR A 173 -8.11 -6.76 -12.18
CA THR A 173 -8.70 -5.55 -12.81
C THR A 173 -9.72 -4.95 -11.85
N ILE A 174 -9.99 -3.67 -12.03
CA ILE A 174 -11.13 -2.99 -11.41
C ILE A 174 -12.12 -2.52 -12.49
#